data_0a230dbf2b9df2fa37e2227f31dfe50e
#
_entry.id   0a230dbf2b9df2fa37e2227f31dfe50e
#
_cell.length_a   1.000
_cell.length_b   1.000
_cell.length_c   1.000
_cell.angle_alpha   90.00
_cell.angle_beta   90.00
_cell.angle_gamma   90.00
#
_symmetry.space_group_name_H-M   'P 1'
#
loop_
_entity.id
_entity.type
_entity.pdbx_description
1 polymer ?
#
loop_
_entity_poly.entity_id
_entity_poly.type
_entity_poly.pdbx_seq_one_letter_code
_entity_poly.pdbx_strand_id
1 'polypeptide(L)'
;RDFDDAVELANDTRFGLTAGIATRSLRYAHEFTQRSETGLVNVNLPTAGLEFQVPFGGNKESGVGGREQGPAALDFYSAWKTVSIMPM
;
A
#
# COMPACT_ATOMS: atom_id res chain seq x y z
N ARG A 1 -7.95 -11.27 -20.27
CA ARG A 1 -7.72 -11.27 -21.71
C ARG A 1 -6.74 -10.23 -22.17
N ASP A 2 -6.85 -9.04 -21.65
CA ASP A 2 -5.88 -8.01 -21.89
C ASP A 2 -5.49 -7.37 -20.57
N PHE A 3 -4.65 -6.34 -20.64
CA PHE A 3 -4.14 -5.70 -19.44
C PHE A 3 -5.25 -5.03 -18.63
N ASP A 4 -6.14 -4.32 -19.31
CA ASP A 4 -7.24 -3.63 -18.61
C ASP A 4 -8.14 -4.62 -17.89
N ASP A 5 -8.42 -5.74 -18.53
CA ASP A 5 -9.23 -6.80 -17.96
C ASP A 5 -8.55 -7.39 -16.72
N ALA A 6 -7.24 -7.57 -16.81
CA ALA A 6 -6.48 -8.11 -15.68
C ALA A 6 -6.51 -7.16 -14.48
N VAL A 7 -6.36 -5.86 -14.71
CA VAL A 7 -6.43 -4.88 -13.63
C VAL A 7 -7.81 -4.87 -12.99
N GLU A 8 -8.84 -4.94 -13.81
CA GLU A 8 -10.23 -4.94 -13.32
C GLU A 8 -10.47 -6.17 -12.45
N LEU A 9 -10.03 -7.34 -12.90
CA LEU A 9 -10.18 -8.57 -12.12
C LEU A 9 -9.37 -8.53 -10.83
N ALA A 10 -8.18 -7.98 -10.87
CA ALA A 10 -7.34 -7.88 -9.68
C ALA A 10 -7.97 -6.98 -8.62
N ASN A 11 -8.68 -5.95 -9.04
CA ASN A 11 -9.35 -5.02 -8.12
C ASN A 11 -10.75 -5.48 -7.72
N ASP A 12 -11.28 -6.51 -8.36
CA ASP A 12 -12.65 -6.97 -8.12
C ASP A 12 -12.69 -7.87 -6.90
N THR A 13 -12.41 -7.29 -5.75
CA THR A 13 -12.43 -7.98 -4.47
C THR A 13 -12.68 -6.94 -3.39
N ARG A 14 -13.20 -7.38 -2.25
CA ARG A 14 -13.38 -6.49 -1.10
C ARG A 14 -12.07 -6.29 -0.32
N PHE A 15 -11.04 -7.03 -0.65
CA PHE A 15 -9.74 -6.92 0.01
C PHE A 15 -8.78 -6.05 -0.80
N GLY A 16 -7.75 -5.54 -0.15
CA GLY A 16 -6.80 -4.66 -0.80
C GLY A 16 -5.49 -4.55 -0.04
N LEU A 17 -4.94 -5.68 0.44
CA LEU A 17 -3.67 -5.66 1.16
C LEU A 17 -2.49 -5.58 0.19
N THR A 18 -2.35 -6.58 -0.66
CA THR A 18 -1.20 -6.66 -1.54
C THR A 18 -1.60 -7.24 -2.89
N ALA A 19 -0.90 -6.82 -3.91
CA ALA A 19 -1.05 -7.35 -5.26
C ALA A 19 0.30 -7.38 -5.93
N GLY A 20 0.44 -8.23 -6.94
CA GLY A 20 1.68 -8.36 -7.66
C GLY A 20 1.46 -8.47 -9.15
N ILE A 21 2.46 -8.09 -9.90
CA ILE A 21 2.46 -8.23 -11.34
C ILE A 21 3.82 -8.78 -11.78
N ALA A 22 3.81 -9.72 -12.70
CA ALA A 22 5.00 -10.24 -13.34
C ALA A 22 4.98 -9.79 -14.79
N THR A 23 5.91 -8.94 -15.17
CA THR A 23 5.92 -8.39 -16.52
C THR A 23 7.31 -7.90 -16.90
N ARG A 24 7.57 -7.90 -18.20
CA ARG A 24 8.76 -7.26 -18.76
C ARG A 24 8.45 -5.86 -19.25
N SER A 25 7.20 -5.45 -19.24
CA SER A 25 6.80 -4.15 -19.74
C SER A 25 6.83 -3.13 -18.62
N LEU A 26 7.70 -2.15 -18.72
CA LEU A 26 7.75 -1.06 -17.76
C LEU A 26 6.45 -0.28 -17.76
N ARG A 27 5.83 -0.14 -18.91
CA ARG A 27 4.54 0.55 -19.03
C ARG A 27 3.45 -0.17 -18.23
N TYR A 28 3.35 -1.48 -18.37
CA TYR A 28 2.35 -2.24 -17.63
C TYR A 28 2.64 -2.23 -16.13
N ALA A 29 3.91 -2.34 -15.77
CA ALA A 29 4.28 -2.28 -14.36
C ALA A 29 3.84 -0.95 -13.75
N HIS A 30 4.09 0.15 -14.45
CA HIS A 30 3.76 1.48 -13.98
C HIS A 30 2.24 1.69 -13.88
N GLU A 31 1.51 1.28 -14.92
CA GLU A 31 0.07 1.44 -14.93
C GLU A 31 -0.61 0.57 -13.87
N PHE A 32 -0.11 -0.65 -13.67
CA PHE A 32 -0.66 -1.51 -12.63
C PHE A 32 -0.46 -0.90 -11.26
N THR A 33 0.73 -0.34 -11.03
CA THR A 33 1.02 0.32 -9.75
C THR A 33 0.03 1.44 -9.47
N GLN A 34 -0.30 2.23 -10.49
CA GLN A 34 -1.23 3.35 -10.31
C GLN A 34 -2.68 2.93 -10.18
N ARG A 35 -3.07 1.84 -10.82
CA ARG A 35 -4.47 1.42 -10.90
C ARG A 35 -4.86 0.38 -9.86
N SER A 36 -3.89 -0.26 -9.23
CA SER A 36 -4.16 -1.25 -8.20
C SER A 36 -4.75 -0.56 -6.96
N GLU A 37 -5.75 -1.19 -6.36
CA GLU A 37 -6.44 -0.66 -5.19
C GLU A 37 -5.93 -1.27 -3.89
N THR A 38 -4.72 -1.81 -3.91
CA THR A 38 -4.11 -2.40 -2.72
C THR A 38 -3.19 -1.41 -2.04
N GLY A 39 -2.87 -1.70 -0.77
CA GLY A 39 -1.90 -0.89 -0.04
C GLY A 39 -0.47 -1.18 -0.45
N LEU A 40 -0.23 -2.37 -0.99
CA LEU A 40 1.10 -2.82 -1.37
C LEU A 40 1.06 -3.36 -2.79
N VAL A 41 2.06 -3.02 -3.59
CA VAL A 41 2.18 -3.52 -4.96
C VAL A 41 3.60 -4.00 -5.17
N ASN A 42 3.74 -5.23 -5.63
CA ASN A 42 5.05 -5.81 -5.94
C ASN A 42 5.15 -6.07 -7.43
N VAL A 43 6.27 -5.71 -8.03
CA VAL A 43 6.53 -5.95 -9.43
C VAL A 43 7.65 -6.98 -9.52
N ASN A 44 7.34 -8.13 -10.09
CA ASN A 44 8.28 -9.24 -10.27
C ASN A 44 8.86 -9.74 -8.94
N LEU A 45 8.10 -9.60 -7.88
CA LEU A 45 8.48 -10.05 -6.54
C LEU A 45 7.30 -10.78 -5.91
N PRO A 46 7.55 -11.72 -4.98
CA PRO A 46 6.46 -12.35 -4.25
C PRO A 46 5.69 -11.32 -3.41
N THR A 47 4.43 -11.61 -3.16
CA THR A 47 3.58 -10.72 -2.36
C THR A 47 3.74 -10.94 -0.87
N ALA A 48 4.61 -11.85 -0.46
CA ALA A 48 4.91 -12.14 0.95
C ALA A 48 6.33 -11.71 1.27
N GLY A 49 6.66 -11.61 2.56
CA GLY A 49 8.03 -11.37 3.00
C GLY A 49 8.46 -9.91 2.81
N LEU A 50 7.61 -8.99 3.15
CA LEU A 50 7.95 -7.57 3.06
C LEU A 50 9.03 -7.18 4.05
N GLU A 51 9.79 -6.16 3.70
CA GLU A 51 10.81 -5.63 4.58
C GLU A 51 10.17 -4.74 5.64
N PHE A 52 10.79 -4.72 6.83
CA PHE A 52 10.17 -4.05 7.98
C PHE A 52 10.21 -2.52 7.87
N GLN A 53 11.08 -1.98 7.04
CA GLN A 53 11.26 -0.52 6.95
C GLN A 53 10.27 0.15 6.01
N VAL A 54 9.42 -0.60 5.32
CA VAL A 54 8.44 -0.01 4.42
C VAL A 54 7.08 0.07 5.12
N PRO A 55 6.27 1.08 4.78
CA PRO A 55 4.91 1.15 5.32
C PRO A 55 4.10 -0.08 4.94
N PHE A 56 3.36 -0.60 5.89
CA PHE A 56 2.57 -1.81 5.70
C PHE A 56 1.11 -1.56 6.06
N GLY A 57 0.22 -1.97 5.21
CA GLY A 57 -1.20 -1.88 5.47
C GLY A 57 -1.98 -2.02 4.18
N GLY A 58 -3.27 -2.24 4.32
CA GLY A 58 -4.13 -2.49 3.19
C GLY A 58 -5.23 -1.48 3.05
N ASN A 59 -5.92 -1.59 1.94
CA ASN A 59 -7.10 -0.81 1.65
C ASN A 59 -8.33 -1.69 1.72
N LYS A 60 -9.49 -1.09 1.54
CA LYS A 60 -10.76 -1.80 1.57
C LYS A 60 -10.88 -2.58 2.88
N GLU A 61 -11.29 -3.83 2.84
CA GLU A 61 -11.48 -4.63 4.05
C GLU A 61 -10.20 -5.23 4.60
N SER A 62 -9.07 -5.02 3.93
CA SER A 62 -7.78 -5.51 4.41
C SER A 62 -7.17 -4.64 5.49
N GLY A 63 -7.68 -3.43 5.69
CA GLY A 63 -7.12 -2.58 6.72
C GLY A 63 -7.96 -1.35 6.96
N VAL A 64 -7.69 -0.69 8.10
CA VAL A 64 -8.36 0.53 8.51
C VAL A 64 -7.29 1.53 8.93
N GLY A 65 -7.42 2.77 8.43
CA GLY A 65 -6.50 3.84 8.81
C GLY A 65 -5.19 3.82 8.04
N GLY A 66 -4.14 4.24 8.72
CA GLY A 66 -2.86 4.45 8.08
C GLY A 66 -2.02 3.20 7.94
N ARG A 67 -0.75 3.42 7.61
CA ARG A 67 0.20 2.34 7.40
C ARG A 67 1.08 2.18 8.63
N GLU A 68 1.55 0.95 8.84
CA GLU A 68 2.49 0.61 9.90
C GLU A 68 3.88 0.45 9.30
N GLN A 69 4.87 0.25 10.17
CA GLN A 69 6.25 -0.01 9.81
C GLN A 69 6.96 1.18 9.18
N GLY A 70 8.27 1.16 9.26
CA GLY A 70 9.11 2.21 8.73
C GLY A 70 8.74 3.57 9.26
N PRO A 71 8.95 4.62 8.47
CA PRO A 71 8.59 5.97 8.91
C PRO A 71 7.11 6.15 9.21
N ALA A 72 6.24 5.35 8.57
CA ALA A 72 4.80 5.47 8.79
C ALA A 72 4.40 5.05 10.21
N ALA A 73 5.21 4.24 10.89
CA ALA A 73 4.92 3.81 12.25
C ALA A 73 4.88 4.99 13.22
N LEU A 74 5.66 6.03 12.95
CA LEU A 74 5.64 7.21 13.80
C LEU A 74 4.26 7.87 13.82
N ASP A 75 3.61 7.96 12.67
CA ASP A 75 2.25 8.48 12.61
C ASP A 75 1.24 7.48 13.18
N PHE A 76 1.40 6.20 12.85
CA PHE A 76 0.43 5.18 13.22
C PHE A 76 0.31 5.02 14.72
N TYR A 77 1.45 5.04 15.43
CA TYR A 77 1.48 4.81 16.87
C TYR A 77 1.53 6.10 17.67
N SER A 78 1.32 7.23 17.04
CA SER A 78 1.42 8.53 17.70
C SER A 78 0.14 9.32 17.55
N ALA A 79 -0.05 10.28 18.44
CA ALA A 79 -1.16 11.23 18.33
C ALA A 79 -0.61 12.63 18.54
N TRP A 80 -1.15 13.58 17.81
CA TRP A 80 -0.74 14.97 17.93
C TRP A 80 -1.20 15.53 19.29
N LYS A 81 -0.32 16.30 19.92
CA LYS A 81 -0.64 17.05 21.12
C LYS A 81 -0.06 18.44 20.97
N THR A 82 -0.89 19.43 21.16
CA THR A 82 -0.43 20.80 21.10
C THR A 82 -0.16 21.31 22.52
N VAL A 83 1.02 21.87 22.73
CA VAL A 83 1.40 22.40 24.05
C VAL A 83 1.88 23.83 23.86
N SER A 84 1.33 24.74 24.66
CA SER A 84 1.74 26.14 24.63
C SER A 84 2.14 26.53 26.04
N ILE A 85 3.32 27.11 26.17
CA ILE A 85 3.85 27.50 27.48
C ILE A 85 4.29 28.97 27.43
N MET A 86 3.85 29.72 28.42
CA MET A 86 4.29 31.09 28.57
C MET A 86 5.24 31.15 29.76
N PRO A 87 6.48 31.57 29.55
CA PRO A 87 7.44 31.73 30.67
C PRO A 87 6.97 32.82 31.62
N MET A 88 7.29 32.64 32.88
CA MET A 88 6.95 33.62 33.92
C MET A 88 8.08 34.58 34.18
#